data_bb9bc8995bf284e034a5c8ddc5c9a47c
#
_entry.id   bb9bc8995bf284e034a5c8ddc5c9a47c
#
_cell.length_a   1.000
_cell.length_b   1.000
_cell.length_c   1.000
_cell.angle_alpha   90.00
_cell.angle_beta   90.00
_cell.angle_gamma   90.00
#
_symmetry.space_group_name_H-M   'P 1'
#
loop_
_entity.id
_entity.type
_entity.pdbx_description
1 polymer ?
#
loop_
_entity_poly.entity_id
_entity_poly.type
_entity_poly.pdbx_seq_one_letter_code
_entity_poly.pdbx_strand_id
1 'polypeptide(L)'
;MEDFISRGFLSSSLLLLSLYVVFRVAHSFWLKPKSQEKRLRKQGIRGTSYSILNGDMKEFARSSKEARSRPIALNHQIAPRVLPFFYKMVQIYGKVSLSWMGTRPRLLLADPELMRLVFTDTSGHIVKPPQNALVSLLQLGVATLEGDKWAKRRRLMTPAFHAERLKVASPPESWKFELSQEFLKTAFESLESIWTSLLIKGDGTAIHT
;
A
#
# COMPACT_ATOMS: atom_id res chain seq x y z
N MET A 1 11.27 48.57 -28.71
CA MET A 1 12.36 48.19 -27.76
C MET A 1 11.80 47.44 -26.55
N GLU A 2 10.65 47.84 -26.02
CA GLU A 2 10.00 47.17 -24.88
C GLU A 2 9.53 45.73 -25.15
N ASP A 3 9.00 45.44 -26.36
CA ASP A 3 8.56 44.10 -26.74
C ASP A 3 9.72 43.09 -26.87
N PHE A 4 10.91 43.55 -27.21
CA PHE A 4 12.09 42.69 -27.31
C PHE A 4 12.64 42.32 -25.93
N ILE A 5 12.60 43.27 -25.00
CA ILE A 5 13.01 43.07 -23.60
C ILE A 5 12.02 42.16 -22.90
N SER A 6 10.72 42.34 -23.11
CA SER A 6 9.67 41.47 -22.49
C SER A 6 9.73 40.05 -23.02
N ARG A 7 9.96 39.81 -24.31
CA ARG A 7 10.16 38.47 -24.91
C ARG A 7 11.40 37.77 -24.35
N GLY A 8 12.50 38.52 -24.19
CA GLY A 8 13.74 37.99 -23.60
C GLY A 8 13.53 37.57 -22.13
N PHE A 9 12.78 38.34 -21.38
CA PHE A 9 12.46 38.04 -19.98
C PHE A 9 11.55 36.82 -19.86
N LEU A 10 10.54 36.70 -20.73
CA LEU A 10 9.64 35.56 -20.78
C LEU A 10 10.38 34.27 -21.17
N SER A 11 11.28 34.33 -22.17
CA SER A 11 12.05 33.15 -22.60
C SER A 11 13.03 32.68 -21.51
N SER A 12 13.71 33.60 -20.82
CA SER A 12 14.62 33.24 -19.74
C SER A 12 13.89 32.68 -18.51
N SER A 13 12.71 33.22 -18.15
CA SER A 13 11.90 32.68 -17.06
C SER A 13 11.36 31.28 -17.37
N LEU A 14 10.95 31.02 -18.62
CA LEU A 14 10.50 29.71 -19.06
C LEU A 14 11.65 28.67 -19.02
N LEU A 15 12.85 29.08 -19.40
CA LEU A 15 14.03 28.25 -19.35
C LEU A 15 14.40 27.90 -17.92
N LEU A 16 14.40 28.85 -16.99
CA LEU A 16 14.64 28.61 -15.56
C LEU A 16 13.58 27.68 -14.96
N LEU A 17 12.31 27.89 -15.31
CA LEU A 17 11.23 27.01 -14.87
C LEU A 17 11.41 25.57 -15.38
N SER A 18 11.77 25.40 -16.65
CA SER A 18 12.02 24.08 -17.24
C SER A 18 13.19 23.39 -16.56
N LEU A 19 14.30 24.08 -16.32
CA LEU A 19 15.44 23.56 -15.58
C LEU A 19 15.08 23.16 -14.15
N TYR A 20 14.28 23.99 -13.46
CA TYR A 20 13.78 23.67 -12.12
C TYR A 20 12.91 22.40 -12.13
N VAL A 21 12.00 22.26 -13.10
CA VAL A 21 11.14 21.06 -13.22
C VAL A 21 12.00 19.82 -13.49
N VAL A 22 12.93 19.89 -14.42
CA VAL A 22 13.86 18.78 -14.72
C VAL A 22 14.66 18.39 -13.48
N PHE A 23 15.21 19.37 -12.77
CA PHE A 23 15.94 19.12 -11.52
C PHE A 23 15.04 18.46 -10.46
N ARG A 24 13.82 18.95 -10.28
CA ARG A 24 12.84 18.38 -9.31
C ARG A 24 12.50 16.94 -9.67
N VAL A 25 12.29 16.65 -10.94
CA VAL A 25 12.02 15.29 -11.42
C VAL A 25 13.24 14.40 -11.20
N ALA A 26 14.43 14.82 -11.64
CA ALA A 26 15.66 14.07 -11.43
C ALA A 26 15.97 13.84 -9.95
N HIS A 27 15.77 14.82 -9.11
CA HIS A 27 15.92 14.69 -7.66
C HIS A 27 14.93 13.69 -7.06
N SER A 28 13.64 13.78 -7.43
CA SER A 28 12.59 12.93 -6.87
C SER A 28 12.71 11.47 -7.30
N PHE A 29 13.02 11.23 -8.58
CA PHE A 29 13.00 9.89 -9.15
C PHE A 29 14.38 9.21 -9.21
N TRP A 30 15.47 9.94 -9.03
CA TRP A 30 16.80 9.38 -9.09
C TRP A 30 17.63 9.65 -7.84
N LEU A 31 17.90 10.90 -7.52
CA LEU A 31 18.87 11.26 -6.48
C LEU A 31 18.39 10.81 -5.09
N LYS A 32 17.14 11.09 -4.75
CA LYS A 32 16.55 10.76 -3.44
C LYS A 32 16.51 9.24 -3.19
N PRO A 33 15.96 8.39 -4.08
CA PRO A 33 15.96 6.95 -3.88
C PRO A 33 17.36 6.35 -3.82
N LYS A 34 18.28 6.80 -4.69
CA LYS A 34 19.68 6.34 -4.65
C LYS A 34 20.41 6.72 -3.38
N SER A 35 20.17 7.91 -2.86
CA SER A 35 20.71 8.32 -1.56
C SER A 35 20.16 7.46 -0.41
N GLN A 36 18.86 7.16 -0.42
CA GLN A 36 18.24 6.27 0.55
C GLN A 36 18.79 4.84 0.46
N GLU A 37 18.94 4.30 -0.75
CA GLU A 37 19.58 3.00 -0.99
C GLU A 37 20.98 2.96 -0.34
N LYS A 38 21.82 3.97 -0.63
CA LYS A 38 23.18 4.04 -0.08
C LYS A 38 23.18 4.09 1.45
N ARG A 39 22.26 4.83 2.05
CA ARG A 39 22.14 4.91 3.54
C ARG A 39 21.73 3.58 4.14
N LEU A 40 20.73 2.89 3.58
CA LEU A 40 20.26 1.61 4.08
C LEU A 40 21.32 0.50 3.91
N ARG A 41 22.01 0.48 2.78
CA ARG A 41 23.12 -0.45 2.55
C ARG A 41 24.29 -0.23 3.51
N LYS A 42 24.58 1.02 3.90
CA LYS A 42 25.60 1.32 4.94
C LYS A 42 25.20 0.78 6.32
N GLN A 43 23.91 0.63 6.58
CA GLN A 43 23.37 0.01 7.80
C GLN A 43 23.37 -1.53 7.75
N GLY A 44 23.94 -2.13 6.68
CA GLY A 44 24.01 -3.58 6.52
C GLY A 44 22.74 -4.22 5.93
N ILE A 45 21.73 -3.43 5.54
CA ILE A 45 20.47 -3.94 4.99
C ILE A 45 20.71 -4.36 3.53
N ARG A 46 20.51 -5.64 3.26
CA ARG A 46 20.62 -6.24 1.91
C ARG A 46 19.26 -6.22 1.21
N GLY A 47 19.27 -6.25 -0.12
CA GLY A 47 18.04 -6.28 -0.89
C GLY A 47 18.23 -5.90 -2.35
N THR A 48 17.13 -5.67 -3.05
CA THR A 48 17.12 -5.27 -4.46
C THR A 48 17.72 -3.87 -4.63
N SER A 49 18.31 -3.63 -5.81
CA SER A 49 18.78 -2.30 -6.19
C SER A 49 17.63 -1.47 -6.73
N TYR A 50 17.66 -0.18 -6.46
CA TYR A 50 16.65 0.74 -6.98
C TYR A 50 16.62 0.74 -8.51
N SER A 51 15.45 0.49 -9.08
CA SER A 51 15.15 0.65 -10.50
C SER A 51 14.23 1.85 -10.71
N ILE A 52 14.54 2.68 -11.71
CA ILE A 52 13.83 3.94 -11.98
C ILE A 52 12.35 3.68 -12.21
N LEU A 53 11.48 4.52 -11.60
CA LEU A 53 10.02 4.55 -11.71
C LEU A 53 9.30 3.34 -11.11
N ASN A 54 9.67 2.13 -11.51
CA ASN A 54 8.90 0.93 -11.17
C ASN A 54 9.38 0.20 -9.91
N GLY A 55 10.65 0.42 -9.49
CA GLY A 55 11.23 -0.39 -8.43
C GLY A 55 11.09 -1.89 -8.74
N ASP A 56 10.62 -2.68 -7.79
CA ASP A 56 10.42 -4.12 -7.93
C ASP A 56 9.01 -4.53 -8.39
N MET A 57 8.16 -3.56 -8.79
CA MET A 57 6.75 -3.82 -9.14
C MET A 57 6.59 -4.81 -10.30
N LYS A 58 7.49 -4.76 -11.29
CA LYS A 58 7.47 -5.71 -12.43
C LYS A 58 7.76 -7.13 -11.96
N GLU A 59 8.78 -7.31 -11.11
CA GLU A 59 9.16 -8.62 -10.57
C GLU A 59 8.08 -9.14 -9.62
N PHE A 60 7.48 -8.27 -8.80
CA PHE A 60 6.35 -8.61 -7.96
C PHE A 60 5.15 -9.12 -8.78
N ALA A 61 4.78 -8.42 -9.85
CA ALA A 61 3.68 -8.83 -10.72
C ALA A 61 4.00 -10.14 -11.47
N ARG A 62 5.24 -10.29 -11.96
CA ARG A 62 5.69 -11.50 -12.66
C ARG A 62 5.65 -12.72 -11.74
N SER A 63 6.25 -12.64 -10.57
CA SER A 63 6.29 -13.73 -9.60
C SER A 63 4.89 -14.12 -9.11
N SER A 64 4.00 -13.13 -8.94
CA SER A 64 2.60 -13.38 -8.56
C SER A 64 1.83 -14.09 -9.68
N LYS A 65 2.02 -13.69 -10.94
CA LYS A 65 1.40 -14.34 -12.10
C LYS A 65 1.91 -15.78 -12.25
N GLU A 66 3.22 -15.97 -12.16
CA GLU A 66 3.86 -17.28 -12.24
C GLU A 66 3.38 -18.22 -11.12
N ALA A 67 3.32 -17.74 -9.89
CA ALA A 67 2.81 -18.53 -8.78
C ALA A 67 1.34 -18.94 -8.99
N ARG A 68 0.48 -18.06 -9.52
CA ARG A 68 -0.93 -18.37 -9.78
C ARG A 68 -1.13 -19.39 -10.90
N SER A 69 -0.24 -19.44 -11.89
CA SER A 69 -0.35 -20.38 -13.02
C SER A 69 0.04 -21.81 -12.66
N ARG A 70 0.72 -22.03 -11.53
CA ARG A 70 1.13 -23.37 -11.08
C ARG A 70 0.04 -24.00 -10.20
N PRO A 71 -0.16 -25.32 -10.22
CA PRO A 71 -1.02 -25.98 -9.27
C PRO A 71 -0.50 -25.80 -7.84
N ILE A 72 -1.40 -25.76 -6.86
CA ILE A 72 -1.04 -25.69 -5.45
C ILE A 72 -1.04 -27.09 -4.84
N ALA A 73 0.03 -27.44 -4.13
CA ALA A 73 0.05 -28.63 -3.30
C ALA A 73 -0.82 -28.39 -2.05
N LEU A 74 -1.61 -29.38 -1.68
CA LEU A 74 -2.44 -29.35 -0.46
C LEU A 74 -1.56 -29.61 0.77
N ASN A 75 -0.71 -28.62 1.10
CA ASN A 75 0.14 -28.64 2.27
C ASN A 75 0.08 -27.27 2.98
N HIS A 76 0.67 -27.19 4.17
CA HIS A 76 0.68 -25.95 4.96
C HIS A 76 1.67 -24.89 4.43
N GLN A 77 2.46 -25.17 3.41
CA GLN A 77 3.43 -24.23 2.84
C GLN A 77 2.78 -23.31 1.80
N ILE A 78 1.93 -22.42 2.26
CA ILE A 78 1.18 -21.49 1.40
C ILE A 78 1.99 -20.23 1.00
N ALA A 79 3.05 -19.90 1.74
CA ALA A 79 3.82 -18.68 1.55
C ALA A 79 4.39 -18.51 0.13
N PRO A 80 4.97 -19.56 -0.53
CA PRO A 80 5.46 -19.43 -1.91
C PRO A 80 4.36 -19.15 -2.93
N ARG A 81 3.12 -19.50 -2.60
CA ARG A 81 1.95 -19.30 -3.47
C ARG A 81 1.32 -17.92 -3.26
N VAL A 82 1.17 -17.49 -2.01
CA VAL A 82 0.46 -16.26 -1.65
C VAL A 82 1.39 -15.05 -1.75
N LEU A 83 2.64 -15.21 -1.33
CA LEU A 83 3.64 -14.13 -1.27
C LEU A 83 4.95 -14.51 -1.98
N PRO A 84 4.93 -14.93 -3.25
CA PRO A 84 6.08 -15.51 -3.94
C PRO A 84 7.30 -14.58 -3.98
N PHE A 85 7.07 -13.29 -4.24
CA PHE A 85 8.12 -12.28 -4.26
C PHE A 85 8.79 -12.12 -2.89
N PHE A 86 8.02 -11.96 -1.83
CA PHE A 86 8.56 -11.77 -0.49
C PHE A 86 9.21 -13.05 0.05
N TYR A 87 8.66 -14.22 -0.26
CA TYR A 87 9.28 -15.49 0.07
C TYR A 87 10.67 -15.60 -0.56
N LYS A 88 10.81 -15.29 -1.85
CA LYS A 88 12.08 -15.24 -2.56
C LYS A 88 13.05 -14.23 -1.95
N MET A 89 12.56 -13.05 -1.55
CA MET A 89 13.37 -12.03 -0.88
C MET A 89 13.99 -12.53 0.42
N VAL A 90 13.19 -13.21 1.26
CA VAL A 90 13.70 -13.81 2.52
C VAL A 90 14.75 -14.88 2.26
N GLN A 91 14.56 -15.72 1.23
CA GLN A 91 15.52 -16.77 0.87
C GLN A 91 16.86 -16.19 0.38
N ILE A 92 16.85 -15.11 -0.40
CA ILE A 92 18.05 -14.55 -1.02
C ILE A 92 18.78 -13.58 -0.06
N TYR A 93 18.04 -12.70 0.60
CA TYR A 93 18.62 -11.59 1.35
C TYR A 93 18.50 -11.75 2.88
N GLY A 94 17.74 -12.75 3.34
CA GLY A 94 17.53 -13.01 4.75
C GLY A 94 16.26 -12.36 5.31
N LYS A 95 16.08 -12.48 6.64
CA LYS A 95 14.87 -12.06 7.37
C LYS A 95 14.61 -10.55 7.34
N VAL A 96 15.65 -9.76 7.13
CA VAL A 96 15.55 -8.30 6.96
C VAL A 96 16.05 -7.95 5.58
N SER A 97 15.16 -7.47 4.71
CA SER A 97 15.53 -7.19 3.33
C SER A 97 14.86 -5.92 2.79
N LEU A 98 15.55 -5.27 1.85
CA LEU A 98 15.10 -4.05 1.19
C LEU A 98 14.50 -4.36 -0.17
N SER A 99 13.31 -3.85 -0.43
CA SER A 99 12.65 -3.84 -1.73
C SER A 99 12.16 -2.44 -2.09
N TRP A 100 11.76 -2.21 -3.33
CA TRP A 100 11.34 -0.92 -3.82
C TRP A 100 9.92 -0.95 -4.38
N MET A 101 9.05 -0.09 -3.83
CA MET A 101 7.72 0.14 -4.37
C MET A 101 7.69 1.50 -5.08
N GLY A 102 7.90 1.48 -6.40
CA GLY A 102 8.19 2.70 -7.14
C GLY A 102 9.46 3.37 -6.60
N THR A 103 9.37 4.61 -6.18
CA THR A 103 10.48 5.39 -5.59
C THR A 103 10.64 5.23 -4.08
N ARG A 104 9.75 4.47 -3.42
CA ARG A 104 9.74 4.32 -1.96
C ARG A 104 10.44 3.03 -1.54
N PRO A 105 11.43 3.10 -0.64
CA PRO A 105 12.02 1.91 -0.06
C PRO A 105 11.00 1.21 0.86
N ARG A 106 11.00 -0.11 0.81
CA ARG A 106 10.20 -0.98 1.67
C ARG A 106 11.11 -1.97 2.35
N LEU A 107 11.12 -1.96 3.67
CA LEU A 107 11.78 -2.98 4.47
C LEU A 107 10.83 -4.15 4.72
N LEU A 108 11.28 -5.34 4.38
CA LEU A 108 10.64 -6.59 4.75
C LEU A 108 11.26 -7.06 6.06
N LEU A 109 10.44 -7.24 7.07
CA LEU A 109 10.83 -7.78 8.37
C LEU A 109 10.17 -9.15 8.54
N ALA A 110 10.96 -10.20 8.50
CA ALA A 110 10.52 -11.58 8.76
C ALA A 110 11.15 -12.14 10.05
N ASP A 111 11.76 -11.27 10.85
CA ASP A 111 12.30 -11.61 12.17
C ASP A 111 11.25 -11.34 13.25
N PRO A 112 10.82 -12.36 14.03
CA PRO A 112 9.80 -12.20 15.07
C PRO A 112 10.15 -11.14 16.14
N GLU A 113 11.42 -11.04 16.53
CA GLU A 113 11.85 -10.08 17.56
C GLU A 113 11.72 -8.64 17.07
N LEU A 114 12.18 -8.36 15.85
CA LEU A 114 12.02 -7.04 15.23
C LEU A 114 10.55 -6.71 14.97
N MET A 115 9.75 -7.69 14.56
CA MET A 115 8.30 -7.51 14.39
C MET A 115 7.64 -7.16 15.72
N ARG A 116 8.01 -7.83 16.81
CA ARG A 116 7.52 -7.53 18.15
C ARG A 116 7.83 -6.08 18.54
N LEU A 117 9.06 -5.63 18.34
CA LEU A 117 9.47 -4.25 18.62
C LEU A 117 8.62 -3.24 17.84
N VAL A 118 8.39 -3.49 16.54
CA VAL A 118 7.57 -2.63 15.69
C VAL A 118 6.11 -2.58 16.17
N PHE A 119 5.52 -3.72 16.56
CA PHE A 119 4.12 -3.79 16.99
C PHE A 119 3.89 -3.28 18.42
N THR A 120 4.92 -3.26 19.26
CA THR A 120 4.83 -2.72 20.62
C THR A 120 5.24 -1.26 20.71
N ASP A 121 5.70 -0.65 19.61
CA ASP A 121 6.07 0.76 19.59
C ASP A 121 4.85 1.65 19.78
N THR A 122 4.85 2.39 20.89
CA THR A 122 3.80 3.36 21.25
C THR A 122 4.26 4.80 21.02
N SER A 123 5.47 5.02 20.51
CA SER A 123 6.05 6.36 20.29
C SER A 123 5.32 7.19 19.24
N GLY A 124 4.48 6.55 18.40
CA GLY A 124 3.78 7.19 17.29
C GLY A 124 4.66 7.44 16.05
N HIS A 125 5.93 6.99 16.07
CA HIS A 125 6.81 7.11 14.90
C HIS A 125 6.49 6.09 13.81
N ILE A 126 5.93 4.93 14.21
CA ILE A 126 5.53 3.87 13.30
C ILE A 126 4.03 3.99 13.03
N VAL A 127 3.70 4.53 11.88
CA VAL A 127 2.31 4.74 11.44
C VAL A 127 2.01 3.87 10.23
N LYS A 128 0.73 3.59 9.99
CA LYS A 128 0.29 2.86 8.79
C LYS A 128 0.61 3.67 7.54
N PRO A 129 1.00 3.03 6.43
CA PRO A 129 1.21 3.75 5.18
C PRO A 129 -0.11 4.42 4.73
N PRO A 130 -0.04 5.63 4.15
CA PRO A 130 -1.22 6.32 3.65
C PRO A 130 -1.91 5.45 2.60
N GLN A 131 -3.19 5.23 2.80
CA GLN A 131 -4.01 4.44 1.90
C GLN A 131 -4.47 5.27 0.70
N ASN A 132 -4.79 4.58 -0.39
CA ASN A 132 -5.43 5.21 -1.54
C ASN A 132 -6.78 5.81 -1.10
N ALA A 133 -7.14 6.98 -1.63
CA ALA A 133 -8.39 7.66 -1.31
C ALA A 133 -9.62 6.76 -1.51
N LEU A 134 -9.63 5.94 -2.56
CA LEU A 134 -10.71 4.98 -2.82
C LEU A 134 -10.80 3.92 -1.72
N VAL A 135 -9.66 3.37 -1.28
CA VAL A 135 -9.60 2.38 -0.21
C VAL A 135 -10.05 2.99 1.12
N SER A 136 -9.71 4.26 1.39
CA SER A 136 -10.13 4.95 2.61
C SER A 136 -11.64 5.22 2.66
N LEU A 137 -12.30 5.39 1.51
CA LEU A 137 -13.75 5.51 1.41
C LEU A 137 -14.46 4.17 1.68
N LEU A 138 -13.89 3.06 1.22
CA LEU A 138 -14.47 1.73 1.37
C LEU A 138 -14.20 1.10 2.73
N GLN A 139 -13.13 1.51 3.41
CA GLN A 139 -12.65 0.90 4.64
C GLN A 139 -12.68 1.88 5.82
N LEU A 140 -13.86 2.28 6.27
CA LEU A 140 -14.04 3.13 7.45
C LEU A 140 -13.93 2.38 8.79
N GLY A 141 -13.36 1.18 8.77
CA GLY A 141 -13.22 0.30 9.92
C GLY A 141 -12.03 0.61 10.83
N VAL A 142 -11.93 -0.11 11.95
CA VAL A 142 -10.83 0.00 12.93
C VAL A 142 -9.46 -0.24 12.30
N ALA A 143 -9.39 -1.04 11.23
CA ALA A 143 -8.15 -1.32 10.53
C ALA A 143 -7.49 -0.09 9.88
N THR A 144 -8.28 0.91 9.49
CA THR A 144 -7.80 2.11 8.78
C THR A 144 -7.62 3.33 9.67
N LEU A 145 -8.20 3.30 10.86
CA LEU A 145 -8.09 4.40 11.83
C LEU A 145 -6.76 4.38 12.55
N GLU A 146 -6.32 5.56 13.00
CA GLU A 146 -5.11 5.77 13.80
C GLU A 146 -5.38 6.71 14.98
N GLY A 147 -4.43 6.74 15.92
CA GLY A 147 -4.46 7.62 17.10
C GLY A 147 -5.72 7.44 17.95
N ASP A 148 -6.23 8.54 18.48
CA ASP A 148 -7.37 8.55 19.41
C ASP A 148 -8.66 7.97 18.80
N LYS A 149 -8.88 8.17 17.51
CA LYS A 149 -10.04 7.60 16.80
C LYS A 149 -9.99 6.08 16.77
N TRP A 150 -8.82 5.51 16.52
CA TRP A 150 -8.59 4.07 16.61
C TRP A 150 -8.77 3.56 18.04
N ALA A 151 -8.14 4.21 19.02
CA ALA A 151 -8.19 3.81 20.43
C ALA A 151 -9.64 3.79 20.96
N LYS A 152 -10.43 4.81 20.65
CA LYS A 152 -11.84 4.89 21.01
C LYS A 152 -12.65 3.76 20.41
N ARG A 153 -12.54 3.49 19.11
CA ARG A 153 -13.27 2.38 18.46
C ARG A 153 -12.80 1.01 18.94
N ARG A 154 -11.49 0.84 19.11
CA ARG A 154 -10.92 -0.42 19.63
C ARG A 154 -11.48 -0.75 21.01
N ARG A 155 -11.55 0.24 21.91
CA ARG A 155 -12.11 0.06 23.26
C ARG A 155 -13.58 -0.38 23.22
N LEU A 156 -14.37 0.18 22.32
CA LEU A 156 -15.78 -0.20 22.16
C LEU A 156 -15.95 -1.63 21.63
N MET A 157 -15.03 -2.08 20.75
CA MET A 157 -15.11 -3.42 20.14
C MET A 157 -14.51 -4.52 21.03
N THR A 158 -13.51 -4.21 21.84
CA THR A 158 -12.75 -5.21 22.62
C THR A 158 -13.66 -6.12 23.46
N PRO A 159 -14.72 -5.64 24.15
CA PRO A 159 -15.57 -6.51 24.94
C PRO A 159 -16.29 -7.61 24.15
N ALA A 160 -16.55 -7.38 22.84
CA ALA A 160 -17.19 -8.38 21.98
C ALA A 160 -16.26 -9.56 21.64
N PHE A 161 -14.94 -9.36 21.76
CA PHE A 161 -13.92 -10.36 21.43
C PHE A 161 -13.34 -11.08 22.66
N HIS A 162 -13.96 -10.94 23.83
CA HIS A 162 -13.57 -11.75 24.99
C HIS A 162 -13.87 -13.23 24.74
N ALA A 163 -12.93 -14.09 25.14
CA ALA A 163 -12.99 -15.53 24.86
C ALA A 163 -14.32 -16.20 25.32
N GLU A 164 -14.87 -15.74 26.43
CA GLU A 164 -16.16 -16.25 26.97
C GLU A 164 -17.32 -15.92 26.03
N ARG A 165 -17.37 -14.70 25.51
CA ARG A 165 -18.42 -14.30 24.56
C ARG A 165 -18.25 -14.99 23.20
N LEU A 166 -17.02 -15.22 22.74
CA LEU A 166 -16.76 -15.97 21.51
C LEU A 166 -17.19 -17.43 21.63
N LYS A 167 -17.04 -18.05 22.81
CA LYS A 167 -17.52 -19.42 23.05
C LYS A 167 -19.05 -19.53 22.97
N VAL A 168 -19.76 -18.53 23.50
CA VAL A 168 -21.22 -18.47 23.46
C VAL A 168 -21.75 -18.11 22.07
N ALA A 169 -21.00 -17.29 21.34
CA ALA A 169 -21.34 -16.81 19.99
C ALA A 169 -20.86 -17.74 18.88
N SER A 170 -20.38 -18.97 19.17
CA SER A 170 -20.10 -19.95 18.11
C SER A 170 -21.44 -20.35 17.47
N PRO A 171 -21.81 -19.76 16.32
CA PRO A 171 -23.11 -20.05 15.71
C PRO A 171 -23.12 -21.50 15.23
N PRO A 172 -24.28 -22.16 15.23
CA PRO A 172 -24.48 -23.43 14.55
C PRO A 172 -24.00 -23.32 13.09
N GLU A 173 -23.61 -24.41 12.48
CA GLU A 173 -23.07 -24.41 11.11
C GLU A 173 -23.99 -23.75 10.06
N SER A 174 -25.31 -23.83 10.28
CA SER A 174 -26.32 -23.13 9.47
C SER A 174 -26.15 -21.61 9.42
N TRP A 175 -25.75 -20.98 10.52
CA TRP A 175 -25.55 -19.53 10.61
C TRP A 175 -24.29 -19.06 9.87
N LYS A 176 -23.29 -19.91 9.75
CA LYS A 176 -22.07 -19.58 8.98
C LYS A 176 -22.41 -19.37 7.51
N PHE A 177 -23.37 -20.13 6.98
CA PHE A 177 -23.81 -20.01 5.60
C PHE A 177 -24.67 -18.74 5.39
N GLU A 178 -25.62 -18.47 6.28
CA GLU A 178 -26.47 -17.27 6.20
C GLU A 178 -25.67 -15.98 6.36
N LEU A 179 -24.76 -15.89 7.34
CA LEU A 179 -23.90 -14.74 7.51
C LEU A 179 -23.01 -14.47 6.30
N SER A 180 -22.52 -15.51 5.64
CA SER A 180 -21.73 -15.34 4.41
C SER A 180 -22.56 -14.84 3.24
N GLN A 181 -23.80 -15.28 3.10
CA GLN A 181 -24.75 -14.86 2.08
C GLN A 181 -25.18 -13.40 2.30
N GLU A 182 -25.52 -13.04 3.53
CA GLU A 182 -25.92 -11.68 3.87
C GLU A 182 -24.77 -10.69 3.72
N PHE A 183 -23.55 -11.08 4.10
CA PHE A 183 -22.35 -10.29 3.88
C PHE A 183 -22.07 -10.07 2.38
N LEU A 184 -22.18 -11.13 1.56
CA LEU A 184 -22.01 -11.04 0.12
C LEU A 184 -23.08 -10.15 -0.51
N LYS A 185 -24.35 -10.27 -0.09
CA LYS A 185 -25.44 -9.43 -0.57
C LYS A 185 -25.19 -7.96 -0.25
N THR A 186 -24.85 -7.64 0.99
CA THR A 186 -24.53 -6.26 1.42
C THR A 186 -23.31 -5.70 0.71
N ALA A 187 -22.29 -6.52 0.46
CA ALA A 187 -21.10 -6.12 -0.31
C ALA A 187 -21.46 -5.83 -1.77
N PHE A 188 -22.34 -6.65 -2.39
CA PHE A 188 -22.81 -6.44 -3.75
C PHE A 188 -23.66 -5.16 -3.88
N GLU A 189 -24.61 -4.94 -2.99
CA GLU A 189 -25.44 -3.73 -2.93
C GLU A 189 -24.58 -2.46 -2.74
N SER A 190 -23.55 -2.55 -1.92
CA SER A 190 -22.59 -1.45 -1.71
C SER A 190 -21.79 -1.15 -2.98
N LEU A 191 -21.34 -2.18 -3.69
CA LEU A 191 -20.62 -2.03 -4.96
C LEU A 191 -21.53 -1.45 -6.05
N GLU A 192 -22.77 -1.88 -6.15
CA GLU A 192 -23.76 -1.38 -7.11
C GLU A 192 -24.07 0.10 -6.87
N SER A 193 -24.23 0.50 -5.62
CA SER A 193 -24.40 1.89 -5.20
C SER A 193 -23.20 2.78 -5.59
N ILE A 194 -21.99 2.26 -5.48
CA ILE A 194 -20.76 2.96 -5.87
C ILE A 194 -20.67 3.07 -7.40
N TRP A 195 -21.00 2.02 -8.13
CA TRP A 195 -21.05 2.02 -9.60
C TRP A 195 -22.05 3.03 -10.12
N THR A 196 -23.26 3.06 -9.56
CA THR A 196 -24.30 4.03 -9.93
C THR A 196 -23.88 5.46 -9.67
N SER A 197 -23.23 5.71 -8.54
CA SER A 197 -22.72 7.06 -8.20
C SER A 197 -21.55 7.52 -9.09
N LEU A 198 -20.72 6.58 -9.57
CA LEU A 198 -19.64 6.86 -10.53
C LEU A 198 -20.18 7.12 -11.95
N LEU A 199 -21.21 6.39 -12.38
CA LEU A 199 -21.86 6.60 -13.67
C LEU A 199 -22.59 7.95 -13.72
N ILE A 200 -23.29 8.35 -12.67
CA ILE A 200 -23.96 9.65 -12.58
C ILE A 200 -22.95 10.81 -12.59
N LYS A 201 -21.73 10.62 -12.04
CA LYS A 201 -20.65 11.60 -12.13
C LYS A 201 -19.95 11.64 -13.49
N GLY A 202 -19.99 10.54 -14.24
CA GLY A 202 -19.38 10.46 -15.58
C GLY A 202 -20.17 11.18 -16.67
N ASP A 203 -21.48 11.29 -16.54
CA ASP A 203 -22.35 11.96 -17.54
C ASP A 203 -22.44 13.49 -17.35
N GLY A 204 -21.80 14.04 -16.32
CA GLY A 204 -21.82 15.50 -16.03
C GLY A 204 -20.76 16.31 -16.77
N THR A 205 -19.88 15.74 -17.61
CA THR A 205 -18.79 16.46 -18.29
C THR A 205 -18.75 16.32 -19.81
N ALA A 206 -19.80 15.86 -20.43
CA ALA A 206 -19.94 15.94 -21.87
C ALA A 206 -21.23 16.69 -22.21
N ILE A 207 -21.13 18.00 -22.43
CA ILE A 207 -21.87 18.87 -23.36
C ILE A 207 -21.67 20.32 -22.88
N HIS A 208 -20.71 21.00 -23.48
CA HIS A 208 -20.80 22.39 -23.94
C HIS A 208 -19.45 22.75 -24.62
N THR A 209 -19.42 22.60 -25.87
CA THR A 209 -19.16 23.55 -26.99
C THR A 209 -19.11 22.79 -28.28
#